data_728c83faac1c7d56f60135d8940e61f2
#
_entry.id   728c83faac1c7d56f60135d8940e61f2
#
_cell.length_a   1.000
_cell.length_b   1.000
_cell.length_c   1.000
_cell.angle_alpha   90.00
_cell.angle_beta   90.00
_cell.angle_gamma   90.00
#
_symmetry.space_group_name_H-M   'P 1'
#
loop_
_entity.id
_entity.type
_entity.pdbx_description
1 polymer ?
#
loop_
_entity_poly.entity_id
_entity_poly.type
_entity_poly.pdbx_seq_one_letter_code
_entity_poly.pdbx_strand_id
1 'polypeptide(L)'
;MTELTVLNGAAIQSLLTIPMAVRAVEQAYLEKSTGGAALWPMVFHEFTPGAADLDIKSGHMNGLGLYGMKVVSWFGDNPAKDLPALYGTSLLFDIHTGAPRALLNAGPITDFRTGAAGAVGAKYLARPDAETLLMAGTGALAPYLIAAALYCLPQLKTVYVANPHHPERSAAACAAIVPQVEKLLAACGGCHAAITAAPSLETAAKQSDVILTATPAREPFLKACLLYTSPS
;
A
#
# COMPACT_ATOMS: atom_id res chain seq x y z
N MET A 1 6.48 -8.55 35.07
CA MET A 1 5.28 -8.57 34.18
C MET A 1 5.72 -8.02 32.84
N THR A 2 5.49 -8.74 31.76
CA THR A 2 5.81 -8.26 30.40
C THR A 2 4.79 -7.18 30.04
N GLU A 3 5.25 -5.97 29.77
CA GLU A 3 4.38 -4.85 29.44
C GLU A 3 3.86 -5.02 28.01
N LEU A 4 2.53 -5.02 27.82
CA LEU A 4 1.90 -5.09 26.51
C LEU A 4 1.68 -3.68 25.96
N THR A 5 2.32 -3.37 24.83
CA THR A 5 2.09 -2.11 24.12
C THR A 5 0.76 -2.17 23.35
N VAL A 6 -0.13 -1.20 23.56
CA VAL A 6 -1.39 -1.09 22.80
C VAL A 6 -1.39 0.24 22.04
N LEU A 7 -1.48 0.17 20.69
CA LEU A 7 -1.52 1.36 19.84
C LEU A 7 -2.80 1.39 18.99
N ASN A 8 -3.54 2.48 19.10
CA ASN A 8 -4.68 2.75 18.24
C ASN A 8 -4.24 3.31 16.87
N GLY A 9 -5.18 3.47 15.94
CA GLY A 9 -4.89 3.93 14.59
C GLY A 9 -4.27 5.34 14.56
N ALA A 10 -4.72 6.26 15.40
CA ALA A 10 -4.19 7.63 15.44
C ALA A 10 -2.72 7.66 15.90
N ALA A 11 -2.38 6.87 16.93
CA ALA A 11 -1.00 6.74 17.41
C ALA A 11 -0.09 6.14 16.31
N ILE A 12 -0.53 5.08 15.64
CA ILE A 12 0.23 4.46 14.55
C ILE A 12 0.40 5.43 13.38
N GLN A 13 -0.66 6.13 12.99
CA GLN A 13 -0.61 7.13 11.92
C GLN A 13 0.39 8.27 12.22
N SER A 14 0.56 8.65 13.47
CA SER A 14 1.51 9.69 13.88
C SER A 14 2.96 9.20 13.97
N LEU A 15 3.17 7.90 14.18
CA LEU A 15 4.50 7.31 14.34
C LEU A 15 5.10 6.85 13.01
N LEU A 16 4.26 6.34 12.08
CA LEU A 16 4.74 5.80 10.82
C LEU A 16 5.10 6.92 9.83
N THR A 17 6.18 6.68 9.10
CA THR A 17 6.61 7.54 7.98
C THR A 17 6.86 6.69 6.74
N ILE A 18 6.82 7.31 5.56
CA ILE A 18 7.13 6.63 4.29
C ILE A 18 8.51 5.96 4.31
N PRO A 19 9.60 6.65 4.73
CA PRO A 19 10.91 6.00 4.82
C PRO A 19 10.97 4.79 5.75
N MET A 20 10.26 4.84 6.88
CA MET A 20 10.20 3.69 7.80
C MET A 20 9.49 2.50 7.16
N ALA A 21 8.35 2.74 6.51
CA ALA A 21 7.58 1.69 5.84
C ALA A 21 8.38 1.06 4.69
N VAL A 22 9.04 1.86 3.86
CA VAL A 22 9.88 1.37 2.76
C VAL A 22 11.00 0.49 3.29
N ARG A 23 11.78 0.95 4.27
CA ARG A 23 12.86 0.14 4.88
C ARG A 23 12.33 -1.16 5.48
N ALA A 24 11.20 -1.11 6.21
CA ALA A 24 10.63 -2.29 6.84
C ALA A 24 10.16 -3.33 5.79
N VAL A 25 9.58 -2.89 4.68
CA VAL A 25 9.15 -3.78 3.59
C VAL A 25 10.34 -4.37 2.86
N GLU A 26 11.37 -3.57 2.54
CA GLU A 26 12.61 -4.09 1.94
C GLU A 26 13.28 -5.13 2.82
N GLN A 27 13.39 -4.86 4.13
CA GLN A 27 13.96 -5.80 5.09
C GLN A 27 13.13 -7.09 5.16
N ALA A 28 11.80 -6.99 5.17
CA ALA A 28 10.93 -8.16 5.20
C ALA A 28 11.09 -9.04 3.95
N TYR A 29 11.21 -8.43 2.77
CA TYR A 29 11.45 -9.17 1.53
C TYR A 29 12.84 -9.82 1.52
N LEU A 30 13.87 -9.11 1.98
CA LEU A 30 15.23 -9.64 2.09
C LEU A 30 15.25 -10.84 3.06
N GLU A 31 14.73 -10.69 4.27
CA GLU A 31 14.69 -11.79 5.24
C GLU A 31 13.88 -12.99 4.72
N LYS A 32 12.76 -12.74 4.05
CA LYS A 32 11.98 -13.81 3.43
C LYS A 32 12.75 -14.55 2.35
N SER A 33 13.49 -13.84 1.51
CA SER A 33 14.28 -14.45 0.42
C SER A 33 15.51 -15.21 0.90
N THR A 34 16.07 -14.82 2.04
CA THR A 34 17.26 -15.45 2.64
C THR A 34 16.94 -16.52 3.70
N GLY A 35 15.65 -16.81 3.93
CA GLY A 35 15.23 -17.80 4.91
C GLY A 35 15.14 -17.29 6.36
N GLY A 36 15.36 -16.00 6.58
CA GLY A 36 15.26 -15.37 7.91
C GLY A 36 13.82 -15.09 8.36
N ALA A 37 12.84 -15.21 7.47
CA ALA A 37 11.42 -15.05 7.79
C ALA A 37 10.58 -16.14 7.14
N ALA A 38 9.47 -16.52 7.79
CA ALA A 38 8.50 -17.45 7.24
C ALA A 38 7.07 -16.94 7.39
N LEU A 39 6.28 -17.15 6.33
CA LEU A 39 4.84 -17.01 6.36
C LEU A 39 4.23 -18.36 6.71
N TRP A 40 3.22 -18.35 7.56
CA TRP A 40 2.44 -19.54 7.89
C TRP A 40 1.20 -19.62 7.01
N PRO A 41 0.55 -20.80 6.91
CA PRO A 41 -0.68 -20.95 6.14
C PRO A 41 -1.73 -19.91 6.58
N MET A 42 -2.32 -19.24 5.60
CA MET A 42 -3.37 -18.25 5.84
C MET A 42 -4.66 -18.97 6.23
N VAL A 43 -5.36 -18.45 7.24
CA VAL A 43 -6.73 -18.82 7.56
C VAL A 43 -7.65 -17.84 6.85
N PHE A 44 -8.61 -18.36 6.10
CA PHE A 44 -9.64 -17.58 5.43
C PHE A 44 -11.01 -18.15 5.76
N HIS A 45 -11.97 -17.28 6.05
CA HIS A 45 -13.35 -17.66 6.31
C HIS A 45 -14.31 -16.61 5.77
N GLU A 46 -15.31 -17.05 5.01
CA GLU A 46 -16.43 -16.20 4.61
C GLU A 46 -17.60 -16.39 5.58
N PHE A 47 -18.06 -15.29 6.16
CA PHE A 47 -19.33 -15.27 6.94
C PHE A 47 -20.53 -15.20 6.01
N THR A 48 -20.41 -14.41 4.94
CA THR A 48 -21.41 -14.26 3.89
C THR A 48 -20.69 -14.21 2.56
N PRO A 49 -20.92 -15.17 1.65
CA PRO A 49 -20.23 -15.27 0.38
C PRO A 49 -20.25 -13.95 -0.40
N GLY A 50 -19.05 -13.42 -0.70
CA GLY A 50 -18.86 -12.19 -1.46
C GLY A 50 -19.29 -10.89 -0.75
N ALA A 51 -19.70 -10.94 0.54
CA ALA A 51 -20.17 -9.78 1.29
C ALA A 51 -19.46 -9.56 2.63
N ALA A 52 -19.00 -10.64 3.29
CA ALA A 52 -18.28 -10.51 4.56
C ALA A 52 -17.29 -11.68 4.74
N ASP A 53 -16.05 -11.34 5.03
CA ASP A 53 -14.97 -12.30 5.22
C ASP A 53 -13.99 -11.91 6.32
N LEU A 54 -13.14 -12.86 6.67
CA LEU A 54 -12.00 -12.72 7.57
C LEU A 54 -10.79 -13.41 6.98
N ASP A 55 -9.62 -12.77 7.04
CA ASP A 55 -8.34 -13.44 6.85
C ASP A 55 -7.41 -13.27 8.05
N ILE A 56 -6.63 -14.31 8.36
CA ILE A 56 -5.56 -14.28 9.34
C ILE A 56 -4.25 -14.59 8.62
N LYS A 57 -3.40 -13.59 8.54
CA LYS A 57 -2.04 -13.71 8.01
C LYS A 57 -1.05 -13.72 9.16
N SER A 58 -0.20 -14.74 9.22
CA SER A 58 0.74 -14.95 10.32
C SER A 58 2.12 -15.38 9.82
N GLY A 59 3.11 -15.24 10.68
CA GLY A 59 4.49 -15.58 10.37
C GLY A 59 5.46 -15.11 11.44
N HIS A 60 6.76 -15.29 11.16
CA HIS A 60 7.82 -14.82 12.02
C HIS A 60 8.97 -14.20 11.24
N MET A 61 9.76 -13.38 11.93
CA MET A 61 11.00 -12.79 11.45
C MET A 61 12.09 -13.01 12.49
N ASN A 62 13.08 -13.84 12.18
CA ASN A 62 14.15 -14.21 13.11
C ASN A 62 15.01 -13.00 13.46
N GLY A 63 15.33 -12.14 12.48
CA GLY A 63 16.14 -10.94 12.71
C GLY A 63 15.52 -9.92 13.67
N LEU A 64 14.18 -9.91 13.77
CA LEU A 64 13.47 -9.08 14.76
C LEU A 64 13.19 -9.82 16.08
N GLY A 65 13.37 -11.13 16.14
CA GLY A 65 13.00 -11.92 17.31
C GLY A 65 11.49 -11.94 17.58
N LEU A 66 10.67 -11.78 16.53
CA LEU A 66 9.22 -11.63 16.65
C LEU A 66 8.47 -12.65 15.79
N TYR A 67 7.34 -13.10 16.30
CA TYR A 67 6.28 -13.69 15.47
C TYR A 67 4.98 -12.92 15.71
N GLY A 68 4.06 -13.06 14.78
CA GLY A 68 2.79 -12.34 14.91
C GLY A 68 1.74 -12.76 13.91
N MET A 69 0.58 -12.18 14.08
CA MET A 69 -0.55 -12.36 13.20
C MET A 69 -1.28 -11.04 12.97
N LYS A 70 -1.85 -10.92 11.79
CA LYS A 70 -2.79 -9.85 11.46
C LYS A 70 -4.13 -10.48 11.10
N VAL A 71 -5.15 -10.12 11.84
CA VAL A 71 -6.55 -10.42 11.55
C VAL A 71 -7.11 -9.26 10.75
N VAL A 72 -7.68 -9.53 9.60
CA VAL A 72 -8.39 -8.56 8.77
C VAL A 72 -9.79 -9.05 8.54
N SER A 73 -10.79 -8.20 8.78
CA SER A 73 -12.18 -8.48 8.51
C SER A 73 -12.70 -7.47 7.49
N TRP A 74 -13.31 -7.97 6.43
CA TRP A 74 -13.97 -7.14 5.43
C TRP A 74 -15.48 -7.36 5.47
N PHE A 75 -16.23 -6.28 5.52
CA PHE A 75 -17.69 -6.26 5.55
C PHE A 75 -18.19 -5.20 4.56
N GLY A 76 -18.60 -5.63 3.37
CA GLY A 76 -18.96 -4.76 2.25
C GLY A 76 -20.12 -3.81 2.53
N ASP A 77 -21.06 -4.19 3.42
CA ASP A 77 -22.24 -3.39 3.78
C ASP A 77 -21.98 -2.36 4.89
N ASN A 78 -20.80 -2.37 5.51
CA ASN A 78 -20.50 -1.44 6.60
C ASN A 78 -20.56 0.04 6.20
N PRO A 79 -20.12 0.47 4.99
CA PRO A 79 -20.22 1.88 4.60
C PRO A 79 -21.66 2.43 4.60
N ALA A 80 -22.66 1.58 4.34
CA ALA A 80 -24.07 1.97 4.44
C ALA A 80 -24.54 2.20 5.89
N LYS A 81 -23.71 1.84 6.88
CA LYS A 81 -23.95 2.00 8.32
C LYS A 81 -22.96 2.98 8.95
N ASP A 82 -22.28 3.80 8.14
CA ASP A 82 -21.22 4.73 8.57
C ASP A 82 -20.05 4.02 9.31
N LEU A 83 -19.77 2.76 8.97
CA LEU A 83 -18.68 1.98 9.51
C LEU A 83 -17.61 1.70 8.42
N PRO A 84 -16.34 1.57 8.79
CA PRO A 84 -15.31 1.11 7.87
C PRO A 84 -15.63 -0.27 7.28
N ALA A 85 -15.45 -0.42 5.97
CA ALA A 85 -15.60 -1.72 5.32
C ALA A 85 -14.52 -2.73 5.76
N LEU A 86 -13.38 -2.25 6.23
CA LEU A 86 -12.25 -3.09 6.61
C LEU A 86 -11.73 -2.71 7.99
N TYR A 87 -11.59 -3.73 8.84
CA TYR A 87 -10.92 -3.64 10.13
C TYR A 87 -9.68 -4.53 10.12
N GLY A 88 -8.61 -4.06 10.72
CA GLY A 88 -7.39 -4.83 10.88
C GLY A 88 -6.81 -4.71 12.29
N THR A 89 -6.41 -5.84 12.85
CA THR A 89 -5.74 -5.90 14.16
C THR A 89 -4.50 -6.78 14.04
N SER A 90 -3.37 -6.32 14.57
CA SER A 90 -2.13 -7.11 14.63
C SER A 90 -1.74 -7.40 16.06
N LEU A 91 -1.31 -8.64 16.29
CA LEU A 91 -0.71 -9.11 17.54
C LEU A 91 0.74 -9.51 17.27
N LEU A 92 1.65 -9.03 18.13
CA LEU A 92 3.07 -9.38 18.08
C LEU A 92 3.51 -10.06 19.37
N PHE A 93 4.40 -11.03 19.22
CA PHE A 93 4.92 -11.85 20.31
C PHE A 93 6.43 -11.99 20.19
N ASP A 94 7.09 -12.15 21.30
CA ASP A 94 8.51 -12.50 21.39
C ASP A 94 8.72 -13.95 20.97
N ILE A 95 9.63 -14.20 20.01
CA ILE A 95 9.84 -15.53 19.45
C ILE A 95 10.50 -16.52 20.42
N HIS A 96 11.24 -16.01 21.41
CA HIS A 96 12.01 -16.85 22.34
C HIS A 96 11.20 -17.24 23.57
N THR A 97 10.25 -16.38 23.97
CA THR A 97 9.51 -16.55 25.22
C THR A 97 8.01 -16.77 25.03
N GLY A 98 7.48 -16.45 23.83
CA GLY A 98 6.03 -16.45 23.56
C GLY A 98 5.31 -15.30 24.24
N ALA A 99 6.00 -14.37 24.90
CA ALA A 99 5.38 -13.26 25.59
C ALA A 99 4.70 -12.29 24.61
N PRO A 100 3.44 -11.85 24.86
CA PRO A 100 2.79 -10.84 24.03
C PRO A 100 3.55 -9.51 24.17
N ARG A 101 3.82 -8.85 23.03
CA ARG A 101 4.59 -7.61 22.91
C ARG A 101 3.72 -6.42 22.55
N ALA A 102 2.81 -6.60 21.56
CA ALA A 102 2.00 -5.50 21.10
C ALA A 102 0.65 -5.95 20.54
N LEU A 103 -0.37 -5.09 20.75
CA LEU A 103 -1.66 -5.10 20.10
C LEU A 103 -1.79 -3.79 19.30
N LEU A 104 -1.93 -3.90 17.98
CA LEU A 104 -1.86 -2.76 17.07
C LEU A 104 -3.11 -2.67 16.20
N ASN A 105 -3.67 -1.48 16.00
CA ASN A 105 -4.62 -1.24 14.91
C ASN A 105 -3.87 -1.34 13.57
N ALA A 106 -4.27 -2.29 12.72
CA ALA A 106 -3.55 -2.57 11.48
C ALA A 106 -4.04 -1.77 10.27
N GLY A 107 -5.02 -0.87 10.41
CA GLY A 107 -5.49 -0.01 9.32
C GLY A 107 -4.34 0.82 8.72
N PRO A 108 -3.78 1.79 9.47
CA PRO A 108 -2.68 2.61 8.96
C PRO A 108 -1.45 1.79 8.56
N ILE A 109 -1.14 0.70 9.28
CA ILE A 109 -0.04 -0.21 8.89
C ILE A 109 -0.29 -0.78 7.50
N THR A 110 -1.54 -1.15 7.19
CA THR A 110 -1.91 -1.70 5.88
C THR A 110 -1.72 -0.65 4.77
N ASP A 111 -2.06 0.60 5.01
CA ASP A 111 -1.90 1.68 4.04
C ASP A 111 -0.41 1.94 3.75
N PHE A 112 0.38 2.17 4.78
CA PHE A 112 1.82 2.42 4.66
C PHE A 112 2.57 1.25 4.03
N ARG A 113 2.34 0.00 4.49
CA ARG A 113 3.06 -1.17 3.96
C ARG A 113 2.67 -1.48 2.51
N THR A 114 1.42 -1.19 2.11
CA THR A 114 0.98 -1.43 0.73
C THR A 114 1.60 -0.41 -0.22
N GLY A 115 1.61 0.87 0.18
CA GLY A 115 2.34 1.92 -0.55
C GLY A 115 3.82 1.58 -0.71
N ALA A 116 4.47 1.19 0.38
CA ALA A 116 5.87 0.80 0.40
C ALA A 116 6.15 -0.42 -0.51
N ALA A 117 5.29 -1.45 -0.49
CA ALA A 117 5.48 -2.65 -1.31
C ALA A 117 5.45 -2.34 -2.82
N GLY A 118 4.49 -1.51 -3.27
CA GLY A 118 4.45 -1.05 -4.66
C GLY A 118 5.69 -0.24 -5.05
N ALA A 119 6.12 0.66 -4.16
CA ALA A 119 7.29 1.51 -4.39
C ALA A 119 8.61 0.72 -4.41
N VAL A 120 8.77 -0.28 -3.53
CA VAL A 120 9.94 -1.17 -3.52
C VAL A 120 10.00 -1.96 -4.83
N GLY A 121 8.88 -2.48 -5.33
CA GLY A 121 8.81 -3.10 -6.64
C GLY A 121 9.26 -2.14 -7.76
N ALA A 122 8.74 -0.93 -7.77
CA ALA A 122 9.11 0.09 -8.76
C ALA A 122 10.59 0.48 -8.64
N LYS A 123 11.14 0.64 -7.44
CA LYS A 123 12.55 0.97 -7.18
C LYS A 123 13.52 0.00 -7.84
N TYR A 124 13.22 -1.29 -7.83
CA TYR A 124 14.11 -2.32 -8.37
C TYR A 124 13.82 -2.71 -9.82
N LEU A 125 12.63 -2.42 -10.33
CA LEU A 125 12.20 -2.87 -11.65
C LEU A 125 12.04 -1.73 -12.67
N ALA A 126 11.86 -0.48 -12.23
CA ALA A 126 11.76 0.65 -13.13
C ALA A 126 13.12 0.98 -13.75
N ARG A 127 13.08 1.58 -14.95
CA ARG A 127 14.28 2.12 -15.59
C ARG A 127 14.83 3.27 -14.75
N PRO A 128 16.17 3.47 -14.72
CA PRO A 128 16.79 4.56 -13.96
C PRO A 128 16.36 5.96 -14.41
N ASP A 129 15.94 6.10 -15.66
CA ASP A 129 15.48 7.33 -16.30
C ASP A 129 13.95 7.51 -16.26
N ALA A 130 13.22 6.69 -15.50
CA ALA A 130 11.78 6.79 -15.37
C ALA A 130 11.36 8.14 -14.74
N GLU A 131 10.57 8.93 -15.47
CA GLU A 131 10.13 10.27 -15.05
C GLU A 131 8.62 10.37 -14.83
N THR A 132 7.85 9.40 -15.32
CA THR A 132 6.38 9.46 -15.31
C THR A 132 5.77 8.23 -14.66
N LEU A 133 4.86 8.46 -13.70
CA LEU A 133 4.09 7.45 -13.01
C LEU A 133 2.60 7.58 -13.35
N LEU A 134 1.94 6.47 -13.66
CA LEU A 134 0.48 6.37 -13.63
C LEU A 134 0.03 5.65 -12.36
N MET A 135 -0.78 6.33 -11.56
CA MET A 135 -1.55 5.72 -10.48
C MET A 135 -2.97 5.41 -11.00
N ALA A 136 -3.24 4.15 -11.31
CA ALA A 136 -4.56 3.67 -11.73
C ALA A 136 -5.33 3.11 -10.53
N GLY A 137 -6.24 3.91 -10.03
CA GLY A 137 -7.00 3.70 -8.81
C GLY A 137 -6.95 4.94 -7.92
N THR A 138 -8.10 5.31 -7.34
CA THR A 138 -8.27 6.56 -6.58
C THR A 138 -8.78 6.29 -5.16
N GLY A 139 -8.60 5.07 -4.66
CA GLY A 139 -8.99 4.65 -3.31
C GLY A 139 -8.00 5.08 -2.24
N ALA A 140 -8.24 4.65 -1.00
CA ALA A 140 -7.46 5.00 0.18
C ALA A 140 -5.95 4.70 0.06
N LEU A 141 -5.56 3.71 -0.75
CA LEU A 141 -4.16 3.34 -0.96
C LEU A 141 -3.40 4.28 -1.91
N ALA A 142 -4.10 5.02 -2.78
CA ALA A 142 -3.45 5.84 -3.80
C ALA A 142 -2.45 6.86 -3.24
N PRO A 143 -2.76 7.66 -2.20
CA PRO A 143 -1.79 8.63 -1.65
C PRO A 143 -0.54 7.96 -1.09
N TYR A 144 -0.66 6.78 -0.48
CA TYR A 144 0.49 6.03 0.07
C TYR A 144 1.36 5.43 -1.03
N LEU A 145 0.75 4.89 -2.10
CA LEU A 145 1.46 4.37 -3.27
C LEU A 145 2.24 5.48 -3.98
N ILE A 146 1.61 6.64 -4.19
CA ILE A 146 2.24 7.80 -4.82
C ILE A 146 3.38 8.33 -3.94
N ALA A 147 3.13 8.57 -2.65
CA ALA A 147 4.14 9.09 -1.74
C ALA A 147 5.37 8.17 -1.63
N ALA A 148 5.15 6.86 -1.50
CA ALA A 148 6.23 5.90 -1.43
C ALA A 148 6.99 5.78 -2.77
N ALA A 149 6.30 5.84 -3.92
CA ALA A 149 6.95 5.85 -5.23
C ALA A 149 7.81 7.10 -5.43
N LEU A 150 7.32 8.28 -5.09
CA LEU A 150 8.08 9.54 -5.16
C LEU A 150 9.30 9.53 -4.23
N TYR A 151 9.19 8.91 -3.06
CA TYR A 151 10.33 8.74 -2.15
C TYR A 151 11.38 7.77 -2.71
N CYS A 152 10.95 6.67 -3.35
CA CYS A 152 11.87 5.65 -3.88
C CYS A 152 12.46 6.02 -5.25
N LEU A 153 11.76 6.83 -6.03
CA LEU A 153 12.11 7.24 -7.41
C LEU A 153 12.16 8.78 -7.48
N PRO A 154 13.21 9.40 -6.94
CA PRO A 154 13.30 10.88 -6.87
C PRO A 154 13.39 11.56 -8.24
N GLN A 155 13.65 10.82 -9.31
CA GLN A 155 13.67 11.32 -10.69
C GLN A 155 12.26 11.47 -11.29
N LEU A 156 11.20 10.96 -10.65
CA LEU A 156 9.83 11.15 -11.13
C LEU A 156 9.44 12.63 -11.11
N LYS A 157 8.95 13.12 -12.25
CA LYS A 157 8.53 14.51 -12.46
C LYS A 157 7.02 14.66 -12.54
N THR A 158 6.34 13.61 -13.03
CA THR A 158 4.91 13.65 -13.30
C THR A 158 4.21 12.41 -12.75
N VAL A 159 3.09 12.62 -12.07
CA VAL A 159 2.19 11.57 -11.63
C VAL A 159 0.81 11.80 -12.22
N TYR A 160 0.35 10.88 -13.05
CA TYR A 160 -1.03 10.84 -13.51
C TYR A 160 -1.90 10.03 -12.56
N VAL A 161 -3.05 10.58 -12.17
CA VAL A 161 -4.04 9.89 -11.34
C VAL A 161 -5.26 9.58 -12.19
N ALA A 162 -5.63 8.31 -12.31
CA ALA A 162 -6.78 7.86 -13.09
C ALA A 162 -7.71 6.97 -12.27
N ASN A 163 -9.02 7.17 -12.41
CA ASN A 163 -10.02 6.19 -11.99
C ASN A 163 -10.44 5.38 -13.23
N PRO A 164 -10.05 4.09 -13.34
CA PRO A 164 -10.32 3.30 -14.54
C PRO A 164 -11.80 3.04 -14.82
N HIS A 165 -12.64 3.01 -13.77
CA HIS A 165 -14.07 2.70 -13.88
C HIS A 165 -14.96 3.94 -13.94
N HIS A 166 -14.46 5.07 -13.41
CA HIS A 166 -15.17 6.34 -13.31
C HIS A 166 -14.22 7.48 -13.71
N PRO A 167 -13.85 7.61 -15.01
CA PRO A 167 -12.89 8.62 -15.47
C PRO A 167 -13.27 10.05 -15.09
N GLU A 168 -14.58 10.35 -15.06
CA GLU A 168 -15.15 11.63 -14.66
C GLU A 168 -14.81 12.02 -13.20
N ARG A 169 -14.47 11.05 -12.35
CA ARG A 169 -14.08 11.27 -10.94
C ARG A 169 -12.58 11.52 -10.77
N SER A 170 -11.78 11.32 -11.80
CA SER A 170 -10.31 11.41 -11.69
C SER A 170 -9.84 12.78 -11.22
N ALA A 171 -10.44 13.86 -11.71
CA ALA A 171 -10.06 15.23 -11.33
C ALA A 171 -10.35 15.52 -9.85
N ALA A 172 -11.57 15.21 -9.39
CA ALA A 172 -11.93 15.41 -7.98
C ALA A 172 -11.10 14.53 -7.03
N ALA A 173 -10.87 13.28 -7.42
CA ALA A 173 -10.03 12.36 -6.65
C ALA A 173 -8.57 12.84 -6.59
N CYS A 174 -8.00 13.30 -7.70
CA CYS A 174 -6.66 13.86 -7.75
C CYS A 174 -6.53 15.06 -6.79
N ALA A 175 -7.49 15.99 -6.81
CA ALA A 175 -7.51 17.14 -5.91
C ALA A 175 -7.56 16.74 -4.42
N ALA A 176 -8.22 15.62 -4.09
CA ALA A 176 -8.26 15.09 -2.73
C ALA A 176 -7.00 14.31 -2.33
N ILE A 177 -6.29 13.71 -3.29
CA ILE A 177 -5.07 12.93 -3.07
C ILE A 177 -3.85 13.82 -2.84
N VAL A 178 -3.71 14.91 -3.60
CA VAL A 178 -2.54 15.80 -3.55
C VAL A 178 -2.18 16.24 -2.13
N PRO A 179 -3.07 16.82 -1.33
CA PRO A 179 -2.73 17.27 0.03
C PRO A 179 -2.35 16.11 0.96
N GLN A 180 -2.86 14.90 0.71
CA GLN A 180 -2.48 13.72 1.49
C GLN A 180 -1.04 13.29 1.15
N VAL A 181 -0.66 13.29 -0.13
CA VAL A 181 0.72 13.00 -0.57
C VAL A 181 1.69 14.03 -0.01
N GLU A 182 1.37 15.32 -0.09
CA GLU A 182 2.17 16.40 0.49
C GLU A 182 2.40 16.19 1.99
N LYS A 183 1.34 15.88 2.73
CA LYS A 183 1.44 15.56 4.16
C LYS A 183 2.33 14.35 4.44
N LEU A 184 2.20 13.27 3.66
CA LEU A 184 3.01 12.05 3.81
C LEU A 184 4.50 12.29 3.53
N LEU A 185 4.81 13.21 2.61
CA LEU A 185 6.18 13.55 2.20
C LEU A 185 6.77 14.73 2.96
N ALA A 186 6.02 15.44 3.80
CA ALA A 186 6.50 16.65 4.51
C ALA A 186 7.79 16.39 5.29
N ALA A 187 7.92 15.23 5.94
CA ALA A 187 9.13 14.84 6.67
C ALA A 187 10.26 14.26 5.79
N CYS A 188 10.06 14.19 4.45
CA CYS A 188 10.96 13.53 3.50
C CYS A 188 11.49 14.50 2.43
N GLY A 189 11.41 15.80 2.64
CA GLY A 189 11.82 16.81 1.65
C GLY A 189 10.66 17.38 0.81
N GLY A 190 9.42 16.95 1.07
CA GLY A 190 8.23 17.41 0.36
C GLY A 190 7.97 16.69 -0.96
N CYS A 191 6.87 17.06 -1.62
CA CYS A 191 6.51 16.58 -2.94
C CYS A 191 7.22 17.42 -4.02
N HIS A 192 7.96 16.78 -4.91
CA HIS A 192 8.72 17.43 -5.97
C HIS A 192 8.13 17.21 -7.37
N ALA A 193 7.16 16.31 -7.51
CA ALA A 193 6.54 15.96 -8.78
C ALA A 193 5.19 16.67 -8.97
N ALA A 194 4.83 16.95 -10.21
CA ALA A 194 3.49 17.42 -10.55
C ALA A 194 2.49 16.25 -10.50
N ILE A 195 1.48 16.34 -9.65
CA ILE A 195 0.41 15.32 -9.55
C ILE A 195 -0.84 15.88 -10.23
N THR A 196 -1.30 15.23 -11.29
CA THR A 196 -2.42 15.71 -12.11
C THR A 196 -3.39 14.58 -12.45
N ALA A 197 -4.66 14.94 -12.69
CA ALA A 197 -5.61 13.97 -13.23
C ALA A 197 -5.18 13.56 -14.64
N ALA A 198 -5.25 12.26 -14.92
CA ALA A 198 -4.95 11.74 -16.24
C ALA A 198 -5.95 12.28 -17.28
N PRO A 199 -5.49 12.70 -18.46
CA PRO A 199 -6.39 13.13 -19.54
C PRO A 199 -7.28 11.98 -20.02
N SER A 200 -6.73 10.78 -20.10
CA SER A 200 -7.41 9.50 -20.22
C SER A 200 -6.50 8.40 -19.67
N LEU A 201 -7.09 7.26 -19.30
CA LEU A 201 -6.31 6.10 -18.85
C LEU A 201 -5.33 5.62 -19.93
N GLU A 202 -5.81 5.57 -21.19
CA GLU A 202 -5.01 5.12 -22.32
C GLU A 202 -3.81 6.04 -22.60
N THR A 203 -4.05 7.36 -22.65
CA THR A 203 -3.00 8.34 -22.88
C THR A 203 -1.95 8.28 -21.76
N ALA A 204 -2.40 8.26 -20.50
CA ALA A 204 -1.51 8.21 -19.36
C ALA A 204 -0.70 6.89 -19.33
N ALA A 205 -1.32 5.75 -19.64
CA ALA A 205 -0.63 4.46 -19.69
C ALA A 205 0.48 4.44 -20.74
N LYS A 206 0.24 5.00 -21.92
CA LYS A 206 1.24 5.10 -23.00
C LYS A 206 2.42 6.05 -22.68
N GLN A 207 2.17 7.04 -21.85
CA GLN A 207 3.15 8.07 -21.46
C GLN A 207 3.92 7.75 -20.17
N SER A 208 3.52 6.71 -19.47
CA SER A 208 4.09 6.40 -18.15
C SER A 208 5.18 5.35 -18.21
N ASP A 209 6.27 5.59 -17.52
CA ASP A 209 7.38 4.67 -17.33
C ASP A 209 7.07 3.62 -16.25
N VAL A 210 6.24 4.01 -15.27
CA VAL A 210 5.80 3.16 -14.16
C VAL A 210 4.30 3.22 -14.04
N ILE A 211 3.65 2.08 -13.88
CA ILE A 211 2.21 1.99 -13.64
C ILE A 211 1.96 1.24 -12.33
N LEU A 212 1.32 1.90 -11.38
CA LEU A 212 0.81 1.28 -10.15
C LEU A 212 -0.71 1.17 -10.24
N THR A 213 -1.22 -0.03 -9.91
CA THR A 213 -2.66 -0.31 -9.93
C THR A 213 -3.16 -0.66 -8.53
N ALA A 214 -4.22 -0.01 -8.09
CA ALA A 214 -4.91 -0.34 -6.85
C ALA A 214 -6.43 -0.12 -7.02
N THR A 215 -7.08 -1.11 -7.62
CA THR A 215 -8.51 -1.09 -7.93
C THR A 215 -9.17 -2.41 -7.51
N PRO A 216 -10.47 -2.42 -7.22
CA PRO A 216 -11.24 -3.64 -7.01
C PRO A 216 -11.65 -4.33 -8.33
N ALA A 217 -11.07 -3.94 -9.47
CA ALA A 217 -11.40 -4.49 -10.78
C ALA A 217 -11.20 -6.01 -10.81
N ARG A 218 -12.22 -6.74 -11.23
CA ARG A 218 -12.16 -8.19 -11.43
C ARG A 218 -11.70 -8.57 -12.83
N GLU A 219 -11.84 -7.64 -13.79
CA GLU A 219 -11.42 -7.82 -15.18
C GLU A 219 -10.25 -6.90 -15.51
N PRO A 220 -9.32 -7.32 -16.39
CA PRO A 220 -8.22 -6.50 -16.86
C PRO A 220 -8.72 -5.22 -17.56
N PHE A 221 -8.30 -4.06 -17.10
CA PHE A 221 -8.63 -2.77 -17.71
C PHE A 221 -7.45 -2.16 -18.50
N LEU A 222 -6.23 -2.61 -18.25
CA LEU A 222 -5.06 -2.26 -19.06
C LEU A 222 -4.85 -3.33 -20.13
N LYS A 223 -4.95 -2.92 -21.39
CA LYS A 223 -4.70 -3.80 -22.55
C LYS A 223 -3.19 -3.87 -22.81
N ALA A 224 -2.69 -5.01 -23.25
CA ALA A 224 -1.27 -5.20 -23.57
C ALA A 224 -0.74 -4.15 -24.58
N CYS A 225 -1.54 -3.77 -25.57
CA CYS A 225 -1.17 -2.76 -26.57
C CYS A 225 -0.93 -1.34 -25.99
N LEU A 226 -1.37 -1.06 -24.76
CA LEU A 226 -1.08 0.21 -24.08
C LEU A 226 0.30 0.22 -23.41
N LEU A 227 0.87 -0.96 -23.17
CA LEU A 227 2.13 -1.15 -22.48
C LEU A 227 3.31 -1.32 -23.44
N TYR A 228 3.04 -1.45 -24.74
CA TYR A 228 4.05 -1.55 -25.77
C TYR A 228 4.49 -0.16 -26.22
N THR A 229 5.60 0.30 -25.68
CA THR A 229 6.27 1.56 -26.08
C THR A 229 7.50 1.31 -26.94
N SER A 230 7.87 0.08 -27.21
CA SER A 230 9.00 -0.23 -28.08
C SER A 230 8.54 -0.33 -29.53
N PRO A 231 9.10 0.45 -30.45
CA PRO A 231 9.03 0.10 -31.86
C PRO A 231 9.78 -1.21 -32.04
N SER A 232 9.07 -2.21 -32.45
CA SER A 232 9.69 -3.46 -32.90
C SER A 232 10.58 -3.18 -34.14
#